data_dd075e49b3c867748459f17d2880cbf4
#
_entry.id   dd075e49b3c867748459f17d2880cbf4
#
_cell.length_a   1.000
_cell.length_b   1.000
_cell.length_c   1.000
_cell.angle_alpha   90.00
_cell.angle_beta   90.00
_cell.angle_gamma   90.00
#
_symmetry.space_group_name_H-M   'P 1'
#
loop_
_entity.id
_entity.type
_entity.pdbx_description
1 polymer ?
#
loop_
_entity_poly.entity_id
_entity_poly.type
_entity_poly.pdbx_seq_one_letter_code
_entity_poly.pdbx_strand_id
1 'polypeptide(L)'
;MESFSPSITIGRVACCECGVAIEPNSVNMCGACLRSRVDITEGITRTSTLYLCKFCNRYFVPPTTWMRAELESKELLSICLKKLKPVLAKVRLTDAAFVWTEEHSKRVKVKLTIQKEVLSGTILQQSFIVEFSIHSQMCDECRRAEAKDFWRACVQVRQRAEFKKTLFYLEQLLLKHSAHGQATGVKPVPTGIDFFYAKLQDARRLVDFLQSVLPCKYHYAQASGKYFKLELVSHDTKNNTYDYKHTFCVEIVPICRDNVVCLPKQLAQSFGNMSQIAVCLRVSNVITLIDPRTLQMSDVQGITFWREPFETLCNPKMLTSFYVMDVEKVEDLHRGVGHGFVSKKHELADVWLVRSDQVGNNNIDPVCSRSHLGHLLQPGDTVLGFDIRSANTNNSVFDAMKEENIPDIVIVRKVFDRTKRSARRTWKLKRLIVDGNIVGRETGSVVDEFERFKEELEEDVEMREKINIYKDEEKILKLKESVLDEDTDVPPSMPSINEMLDELNLDDIEMKDQSIDD
;
A
#
# COMPACT_ATOMS: atom_id res chain seq x y z
N MET A 1 -20.85 -51.79 56.81
CA MET A 1 -20.40 -50.78 57.79
C MET A 1 -20.57 -49.43 57.15
N GLU A 2 -21.76 -48.83 57.37
CA GLU A 2 -22.07 -47.48 56.92
C GLU A 2 -21.40 -46.54 57.91
N SER A 3 -20.46 -45.72 57.43
CA SER A 3 -19.83 -44.67 58.21
C SER A 3 -20.75 -43.47 58.37
N PHE A 4 -21.36 -43.36 59.52
CA PHE A 4 -22.06 -42.17 59.96
C PHE A 4 -21.06 -41.00 60.10
N SER A 5 -21.05 -40.09 59.13
CA SER A 5 -20.44 -38.77 59.33
C SER A 5 -21.41 -37.89 60.10
N PRO A 6 -21.02 -37.40 61.30
CA PRO A 6 -21.91 -36.49 62.03
C PRO A 6 -22.07 -35.17 61.27
N SER A 7 -23.28 -34.83 60.90
CA SER A 7 -23.63 -33.51 60.40
C SER A 7 -23.41 -32.50 61.54
N ILE A 8 -22.38 -31.66 61.41
CA ILE A 8 -22.13 -30.56 62.33
C ILE A 8 -23.29 -29.56 62.15
N THR A 9 -24.28 -29.62 63.03
CA THR A 9 -25.31 -28.61 63.14
C THR A 9 -24.74 -27.37 63.81
N ILE A 10 -24.36 -26.38 63.03
CA ILE A 10 -23.96 -25.07 63.51
C ILE A 10 -25.15 -24.43 64.17
N GLY A 11 -25.08 -24.25 65.50
CA GLY A 11 -26.17 -23.62 66.29
C GLY A 11 -26.43 -22.20 65.78
N ARG A 12 -27.72 -21.87 65.53
CA ARG A 12 -28.10 -20.51 65.16
C ARG A 12 -28.16 -19.63 66.42
N VAL A 13 -27.60 -18.43 66.32
CA VAL A 13 -27.59 -17.43 67.39
C VAL A 13 -28.53 -16.26 66.98
N ALA A 14 -29.24 -15.69 67.95
CA ALA A 14 -30.08 -14.52 67.67
C ALA A 14 -29.24 -13.26 67.44
N CYS A 15 -29.57 -12.47 66.46
CA CYS A 15 -28.93 -11.18 66.20
C CYS A 15 -29.16 -10.24 67.38
N CYS A 16 -28.11 -9.59 67.90
CA CYS A 16 -28.18 -8.74 69.08
C CYS A 16 -29.02 -7.47 68.89
N GLU A 17 -29.39 -7.04 67.66
CA GLU A 17 -30.21 -5.88 67.40
C GLU A 17 -31.66 -6.24 67.03
N CYS A 18 -31.88 -7.17 66.08
CA CYS A 18 -33.20 -7.46 65.54
C CYS A 18 -33.74 -8.84 65.94
N GLY A 19 -32.98 -9.66 66.66
CA GLY A 19 -33.41 -10.97 67.12
C GLY A 19 -33.54 -12.07 66.10
N VAL A 20 -33.21 -11.83 64.82
CA VAL A 20 -33.25 -12.83 63.74
C VAL A 20 -32.16 -13.89 63.98
N ALA A 21 -32.55 -15.17 63.81
CA ALA A 21 -31.60 -16.29 63.94
C ALA A 21 -30.60 -16.31 62.79
N ILE A 22 -29.31 -16.16 63.10
CA ILE A 22 -28.16 -16.09 62.17
C ILE A 22 -27.15 -17.18 62.49
N GLU A 23 -26.29 -17.50 61.57
CA GLU A 23 -25.06 -18.26 61.83
C GLU A 23 -24.15 -17.42 62.71
N PRO A 24 -23.47 -18.01 63.71
CA PRO A 24 -22.64 -17.26 64.64
C PRO A 24 -21.50 -16.58 63.89
N ASN A 25 -21.45 -15.25 63.96
CA ASN A 25 -20.34 -14.44 63.46
C ASN A 25 -19.69 -13.69 64.64
N SER A 26 -18.50 -13.16 64.47
CA SER A 26 -17.70 -12.54 65.55
C SER A 26 -18.40 -11.36 66.24
N VAL A 27 -19.46 -10.79 65.66
CA VAL A 27 -20.21 -9.63 66.15
C VAL A 27 -21.64 -9.99 66.59
N ASN A 28 -22.09 -11.22 66.28
CA ASN A 28 -23.47 -11.69 66.50
C ASN A 28 -24.56 -10.74 65.94
N MET A 29 -24.28 -10.15 64.79
CA MET A 29 -25.19 -9.25 64.11
C MET A 29 -25.58 -9.78 62.72
N CYS A 30 -26.82 -9.63 62.34
CA CYS A 30 -27.23 -9.98 60.97
C CYS A 30 -26.70 -8.98 59.92
N GLY A 31 -26.58 -9.43 58.65
CA GLY A 31 -26.06 -8.59 57.57
C GLY A 31 -26.87 -7.30 57.34
N ALA A 32 -28.18 -7.30 57.67
CA ALA A 32 -29.02 -6.10 57.54
C ALA A 32 -28.66 -5.05 58.61
N CYS A 33 -28.50 -5.47 59.88
CA CYS A 33 -28.10 -4.57 60.97
C CYS A 33 -26.65 -4.08 60.81
N LEU A 34 -25.75 -4.93 60.29
CA LEU A 34 -24.38 -4.51 59.93
C LEU A 34 -24.35 -3.44 58.85
N ARG A 35 -25.20 -3.56 57.84
CA ARG A 35 -25.31 -2.54 56.77
C ARG A 35 -25.92 -1.22 57.22
N SER A 36 -26.80 -1.23 58.23
CA SER A 36 -27.35 0.01 58.78
C SER A 36 -26.35 0.78 59.64
N ARG A 37 -25.35 0.06 60.25
CA ARG A 37 -24.28 0.67 61.07
C ARG A 37 -23.07 1.08 60.29
N VAL A 38 -22.70 0.27 59.27
CA VAL A 38 -21.43 0.48 58.53
C VAL A 38 -21.69 0.44 57.04
N ASP A 39 -21.56 1.57 56.39
CA ASP A 39 -21.57 1.66 54.92
C ASP A 39 -20.18 1.50 54.36
N ILE A 40 -19.91 0.36 53.73
CA ILE A 40 -18.59 0.08 53.12
C ILE A 40 -18.41 0.82 51.77
N THR A 41 -19.45 1.46 51.27
CA THR A 41 -19.42 2.30 50.05
C THR A 41 -18.99 3.73 50.34
N GLU A 42 -18.84 4.10 51.60
CA GLU A 42 -18.42 5.43 52.02
C GLU A 42 -17.03 5.77 51.45
N GLY A 43 -16.93 6.94 50.81
CA GLY A 43 -15.68 7.37 50.13
C GLY A 43 -15.56 6.87 48.69
N ILE A 44 -16.48 6.04 48.18
CA ILE A 44 -16.50 5.63 46.78
C ILE A 44 -17.42 6.59 46.00
N THR A 45 -16.86 7.24 44.97
CA THR A 45 -17.62 8.14 44.10
C THR A 45 -18.64 7.34 43.27
N ARG A 46 -19.91 7.72 43.32
CA ARG A 46 -21.00 7.08 42.55
C ARG A 46 -21.09 7.61 41.13
N THR A 47 -20.42 8.71 40.81
CA THR A 47 -20.39 9.32 39.48
C THR A 47 -18.96 9.52 39.05
N SER A 48 -18.65 9.26 37.77
CA SER A 48 -17.35 9.49 37.19
C SER A 48 -17.50 9.90 35.75
N THR A 49 -16.44 10.40 35.11
CA THR A 49 -16.45 10.84 33.72
C THR A 49 -15.56 9.96 32.87
N LEU A 50 -15.98 9.60 31.66
CA LEU A 50 -15.16 8.98 30.63
C LEU A 50 -15.01 9.94 29.47
N TYR A 51 -13.86 9.91 28.80
CA TYR A 51 -13.63 10.70 27.59
C TYR A 51 -13.58 9.80 26.38
N LEU A 52 -14.40 10.09 25.36
CA LEU A 52 -14.49 9.37 24.10
C LEU A 52 -14.08 10.30 22.96
N CYS A 53 -13.19 9.83 22.08
CA CYS A 53 -12.87 10.49 20.83
C CYS A 53 -13.87 10.04 19.75
N LYS A 54 -14.71 10.96 19.25
CA LYS A 54 -15.71 10.67 18.22
C LYS A 54 -15.11 10.27 16.85
N PHE A 55 -13.88 10.69 16.57
CA PHE A 55 -13.24 10.44 15.26
C PHE A 55 -12.63 9.05 15.13
N CYS A 56 -12.17 8.45 16.24
CA CYS A 56 -11.53 7.14 16.21
C CYS A 56 -12.13 6.15 17.22
N ASN A 57 -13.25 6.49 17.86
CA ASN A 57 -14.01 5.68 18.84
C ASN A 57 -13.12 5.07 19.93
N ARG A 58 -12.13 5.85 20.43
CA ARG A 58 -11.23 5.43 21.50
C ARG A 58 -11.57 6.15 22.78
N TYR A 59 -11.53 5.39 23.88
CA TYR A 59 -11.68 5.92 25.24
C TYR A 59 -10.33 6.29 25.84
N PHE A 60 -10.31 7.40 26.57
CA PHE A 60 -9.11 7.82 27.30
C PHE A 60 -8.88 6.97 28.53
N VAL A 61 -7.69 6.41 28.65
CA VAL A 61 -7.20 5.64 29.79
C VAL A 61 -6.06 6.41 30.44
N PRO A 62 -6.21 6.89 31.68
CA PRO A 62 -5.12 7.55 32.38
C PRO A 62 -3.86 6.66 32.45
N PRO A 63 -2.61 7.18 32.33
CA PRO A 63 -2.31 8.62 32.31
C PRO A 63 -2.42 9.29 30.92
N THR A 64 -2.15 8.62 29.81
CA THR A 64 -2.02 9.27 28.47
C THR A 64 -2.45 8.39 27.31
N THR A 65 -2.97 7.21 27.58
CA THR A 65 -3.27 6.22 26.54
C THR A 65 -4.72 6.30 26.08
N TRP A 66 -4.95 6.02 24.79
CA TRP A 66 -6.26 5.89 24.18
C TRP A 66 -6.47 4.47 23.71
N MET A 67 -7.59 3.84 24.09
CA MET A 67 -7.90 2.44 23.78
C MET A 67 -9.27 2.34 23.12
N ARG A 68 -9.38 1.58 22.05
CA ARG A 68 -10.66 1.28 21.42
C ARG A 68 -11.41 0.27 22.30
N ALA A 69 -12.66 0.54 22.54
CA ALA A 69 -13.54 -0.35 23.29
C ALA A 69 -14.96 -0.14 22.80
N GLU A 70 -15.69 -1.24 22.67
CA GLU A 70 -17.12 -1.22 22.32
C GLU A 70 -17.97 -1.06 23.60
N LEU A 71 -19.23 -0.68 23.43
CA LEU A 71 -20.18 -0.60 24.53
C LEU A 71 -20.36 -2.00 25.15
N GLU A 72 -20.42 -2.05 26.47
CA GLU A 72 -20.57 -3.29 27.28
C GLU A 72 -19.44 -4.33 27.09
N SER A 73 -18.33 -3.96 26.44
CA SER A 73 -17.18 -4.84 26.26
C SER A 73 -16.35 -4.99 27.54
N LYS A 74 -15.58 -6.09 27.61
CA LYS A 74 -14.63 -6.33 28.72
C LYS A 74 -13.55 -5.24 28.78
N GLU A 75 -13.16 -4.70 27.64
CA GLU A 75 -12.19 -3.60 27.50
C GLU A 75 -12.73 -2.33 28.17
N LEU A 76 -13.98 -1.96 27.90
CA LEU A 76 -14.63 -0.80 28.52
C LEU A 76 -14.77 -0.99 30.03
N LEU A 77 -15.12 -2.19 30.48
CA LEU A 77 -15.17 -2.51 31.90
C LEU A 77 -13.80 -2.32 32.56
N SER A 78 -12.74 -2.78 31.90
CA SER A 78 -11.37 -2.62 32.41
C SER A 78 -10.97 -1.13 32.55
N ILE A 79 -11.43 -0.28 31.62
CA ILE A 79 -11.19 1.18 31.64
C ILE A 79 -11.93 1.80 32.84
N CYS A 80 -13.20 1.45 33.05
CA CYS A 80 -13.99 1.92 34.18
C CYS A 80 -13.34 1.54 35.51
N LEU A 81 -12.90 0.28 35.65
CA LEU A 81 -12.25 -0.21 36.85
C LEU A 81 -10.88 0.43 37.09
N LYS A 82 -10.06 0.64 36.04
CA LYS A 82 -8.79 1.36 36.16
C LYS A 82 -8.98 2.77 36.72
N LYS A 83 -10.04 3.45 36.31
CA LYS A 83 -10.33 4.79 36.80
C LYS A 83 -10.76 4.81 38.27
N LEU A 84 -11.46 3.77 38.72
CA LEU A 84 -11.86 3.62 40.11
C LEU A 84 -10.78 2.98 41.00
N LYS A 85 -9.70 2.47 40.42
CA LYS A 85 -8.63 1.76 41.17
C LYS A 85 -8.15 2.48 42.42
N PRO A 86 -7.91 3.81 42.43
CA PRO A 86 -7.45 4.51 43.63
C PRO A 86 -8.44 4.43 44.79
N VAL A 87 -9.76 4.46 44.45
CA VAL A 87 -10.86 4.46 45.43
C VAL A 87 -11.17 3.03 45.88
N LEU A 88 -11.06 2.07 44.97
CA LEU A 88 -11.31 0.64 45.28
C LEU A 88 -10.13 -0.04 45.99
N ALA A 89 -8.98 0.63 46.16
CA ALA A 89 -7.81 0.05 46.82
C ALA A 89 -8.06 -0.35 48.27
N LYS A 90 -9.08 0.22 48.94
CA LYS A 90 -9.43 -0.05 50.33
C LYS A 90 -10.43 -1.19 50.52
N VAL A 91 -10.97 -1.74 49.44
CA VAL A 91 -12.00 -2.77 49.41
C VAL A 91 -11.69 -3.86 48.40
N ARG A 92 -12.20 -5.06 48.61
CA ARG A 92 -12.03 -6.16 47.68
C ARG A 92 -13.19 -6.17 46.67
N LEU A 93 -12.87 -6.00 45.39
CA LEU A 93 -13.86 -6.15 44.34
C LEU A 93 -14.14 -7.63 44.06
N THR A 94 -15.38 -8.06 44.14
CA THR A 94 -15.79 -9.44 43.89
C THR A 94 -16.35 -9.61 42.49
N ASP A 95 -17.22 -8.68 42.07
CA ASP A 95 -17.93 -8.75 40.79
C ASP A 95 -18.16 -7.35 40.22
N ALA A 96 -18.15 -7.26 38.87
CA ALA A 96 -18.41 -6.04 38.15
C ALA A 96 -19.19 -6.37 36.85
N ALA A 97 -20.37 -5.80 36.69
CA ALA A 97 -21.19 -6.01 35.49
C ALA A 97 -21.81 -4.71 35.02
N PHE A 98 -22.02 -4.60 33.70
CA PHE A 98 -22.77 -3.49 33.14
C PHE A 98 -24.27 -3.60 33.49
N VAL A 99 -24.90 -2.45 33.68
CA VAL A 99 -26.36 -2.31 33.73
C VAL A 99 -26.72 -1.61 32.44
N TRP A 100 -27.59 -2.25 31.66
CA TRP A 100 -28.01 -1.72 30.37
C TRP A 100 -28.49 -0.26 30.47
N THR A 101 -28.02 0.54 29.52
CA THR A 101 -28.39 1.93 29.33
C THR A 101 -28.54 2.21 27.85
N GLU A 102 -29.42 3.12 27.47
CA GLU A 102 -29.57 3.56 26.09
C GLU A 102 -28.27 4.18 25.57
N GLU A 103 -27.85 3.83 24.36
CA GLU A 103 -26.63 4.31 23.73
C GLU A 103 -26.59 5.84 23.62
N HIS A 104 -27.71 6.44 23.25
CA HIS A 104 -27.85 7.89 23.11
C HIS A 104 -27.74 8.67 24.41
N SER A 105 -27.91 8.02 25.57
CA SER A 105 -27.85 8.68 26.88
C SER A 105 -26.46 9.20 27.24
N LYS A 106 -25.38 8.73 26.54
CA LYS A 106 -23.97 9.01 26.87
C LYS A 106 -23.61 8.71 28.32
N ARG A 107 -24.25 7.69 28.89
CA ARG A 107 -24.07 7.25 30.25
C ARG A 107 -23.86 5.75 30.27
N VAL A 108 -22.88 5.29 31.02
CA VAL A 108 -22.62 3.87 31.26
C VAL A 108 -22.76 3.60 32.74
N LYS A 109 -23.60 2.64 33.12
CA LYS A 109 -23.80 2.22 34.51
C LYS A 109 -23.10 0.89 34.73
N VAL A 110 -22.28 0.85 35.79
CA VAL A 110 -21.56 -0.36 36.18
C VAL A 110 -21.98 -0.72 37.61
N LYS A 111 -22.52 -1.93 37.78
CA LYS A 111 -22.84 -2.50 39.10
C LYS A 111 -21.56 -3.15 39.63
N LEU A 112 -21.11 -2.69 40.78
CA LEU A 112 -19.95 -3.21 41.47
C LEU A 112 -20.38 -3.93 42.75
N THR A 113 -19.83 -5.10 43.01
CA THR A 113 -20.01 -5.84 44.24
C THR A 113 -18.67 -5.87 44.98
N ILE A 114 -18.66 -5.26 46.14
CA ILE A 114 -17.44 -5.12 46.96
C ILE A 114 -17.57 -5.88 48.27
N GLN A 115 -16.47 -6.34 48.78
CA GLN A 115 -16.33 -6.94 50.10
C GLN A 115 -15.30 -6.17 50.93
N LYS A 116 -15.61 -5.99 52.18
CA LYS A 116 -14.67 -5.42 53.16
C LYS A 116 -14.85 -6.12 54.48
N GLU A 117 -13.75 -6.35 55.15
CA GLU A 117 -13.75 -6.80 56.53
C GLU A 117 -14.10 -5.64 57.46
N VAL A 118 -15.10 -5.85 58.28
CA VAL A 118 -15.65 -4.86 59.20
C VAL A 118 -15.78 -5.52 60.57
N LEU A 119 -15.52 -4.77 61.64
CA LEU A 119 -15.77 -5.19 63.01
C LEU A 119 -15.33 -6.65 63.30
N SER A 120 -14.12 -6.81 63.78
CA SER A 120 -13.58 -8.09 64.31
C SER A 120 -13.65 -9.29 63.33
N GLY A 121 -13.35 -9.07 62.00
CA GLY A 121 -13.19 -10.16 61.04
C GLY A 121 -14.48 -10.56 60.31
N THR A 122 -15.60 -9.85 60.51
CA THR A 122 -16.86 -10.11 59.76
C THR A 122 -16.78 -9.49 58.37
N ILE A 123 -16.98 -10.32 57.30
CA ILE A 123 -16.98 -9.85 55.93
C ILE A 123 -18.36 -9.31 55.54
N LEU A 124 -18.42 -8.05 55.19
CA LEU A 124 -19.63 -7.42 54.64
C LEU A 124 -19.53 -7.30 53.12
N GLN A 125 -20.56 -7.77 52.43
CA GLN A 125 -20.70 -7.63 50.99
C GLN A 125 -21.81 -6.66 50.63
N GLN A 126 -21.54 -5.71 49.75
CA GLN A 126 -22.49 -4.72 49.31
C GLN A 126 -22.36 -4.46 47.82
N SER A 127 -23.49 -4.32 47.10
CA SER A 127 -23.52 -3.95 45.70
C SER A 127 -24.07 -2.53 45.52
N PHE A 128 -23.45 -1.78 44.63
CA PHE A 128 -23.86 -0.42 44.28
C PHE A 128 -23.61 -0.14 42.82
N ILE A 129 -24.20 0.91 42.29
CA ILE A 129 -24.08 1.31 40.89
C ILE A 129 -23.25 2.58 40.83
N VAL A 130 -22.25 2.57 39.92
CA VAL A 130 -21.47 3.75 39.54
C VAL A 130 -21.89 4.17 38.13
N GLU A 131 -22.22 5.42 37.98
CA GLU A 131 -22.61 6.02 36.72
C GLU A 131 -21.42 6.76 36.11
N PHE A 132 -21.06 6.41 34.86
CA PHE A 132 -20.04 7.08 34.08
C PHE A 132 -20.70 7.94 33.02
N SER A 133 -20.44 9.24 33.02
CA SER A 133 -20.86 10.15 31.94
C SER A 133 -19.79 10.21 30.87
N ILE A 134 -20.19 10.00 29.61
CA ILE A 134 -19.27 10.04 28.47
C ILE A 134 -19.20 11.47 27.92
N HIS A 135 -18.03 12.06 28.00
CA HIS A 135 -17.72 13.36 27.41
C HIS A 135 -16.91 13.20 26.14
N SER A 136 -17.29 13.97 25.12
CA SER A 136 -16.55 13.98 23.85
C SER A 136 -15.27 14.78 24.00
N GLN A 137 -14.12 14.16 23.72
CA GLN A 137 -12.82 14.81 23.70
C GLN A 137 -12.00 14.23 22.56
N MET A 138 -11.48 15.07 21.67
CA MET A 138 -10.62 14.62 20.59
C MET A 138 -9.28 14.12 21.14
N CYS A 139 -8.84 12.94 20.71
CA CYS A 139 -7.51 12.44 21.06
C CYS A 139 -6.42 13.24 20.32
N ASP A 140 -5.19 13.20 20.82
CA ASP A 140 -4.09 13.97 20.24
C ASP A 140 -3.75 13.55 18.80
N GLU A 141 -3.95 12.27 18.47
CA GLU A 141 -3.75 11.77 17.10
C GLU A 141 -4.79 12.36 16.13
N CYS A 142 -6.08 12.32 16.49
CA CYS A 142 -7.13 12.91 15.66
C CYS A 142 -7.03 14.43 15.58
N ARG A 143 -6.66 15.11 16.68
CA ARG A 143 -6.42 16.57 16.67
C ARG A 143 -5.29 16.92 15.71
N ARG A 144 -4.24 16.11 15.67
CA ARG A 144 -3.13 16.30 14.75
C ARG A 144 -3.52 15.98 13.31
N ALA A 145 -4.33 14.92 13.09
CA ALA A 145 -4.81 14.57 11.75
C ALA A 145 -5.76 15.63 11.17
N GLU A 146 -6.61 16.24 12.01
CA GLU A 146 -7.55 17.28 11.58
C GLU A 146 -6.90 18.67 11.41
N ALA A 147 -5.77 18.90 12.05
CA ALA A 147 -5.00 20.13 11.83
C ALA A 147 -4.54 20.14 10.38
N LYS A 148 -5.06 21.10 9.57
CA LYS A 148 -4.65 21.30 8.19
C LYS A 148 -3.12 21.36 8.13
N ASP A 149 -2.52 20.59 7.22
CA ASP A 149 -1.07 20.53 6.99
C ASP A 149 -0.22 19.93 8.14
N PHE A 150 -0.83 19.22 9.10
CA PHE A 150 -0.05 18.53 10.10
C PHE A 150 0.54 17.23 9.55
N TRP A 151 1.86 17.21 9.42
CA TRP A 151 2.62 15.99 9.14
C TRP A 151 3.97 16.03 9.88
N ARG A 152 4.47 14.87 10.27
CA ARG A 152 5.79 14.68 10.89
C ARG A 152 6.79 14.04 9.94
N ALA A 153 6.31 13.23 9.01
CA ALA A 153 7.16 12.58 8.03
C ALA A 153 6.56 12.74 6.63
N CYS A 154 7.43 12.99 5.66
CA CYS A 154 7.10 13.07 4.25
C CYS A 154 7.95 12.07 3.48
N VAL A 155 7.33 11.27 2.61
CA VAL A 155 8.02 10.40 1.67
C VAL A 155 7.82 10.97 0.28
N GLN A 156 8.89 11.46 -0.31
CA GLN A 156 8.93 12.02 -1.65
C GLN A 156 9.42 10.96 -2.62
N VAL A 157 8.53 10.43 -3.44
CA VAL A 157 8.88 9.49 -4.49
C VAL A 157 9.17 10.26 -5.76
N ARG A 158 10.33 10.09 -6.34
CA ARG A 158 10.80 10.81 -7.53
C ARG A 158 11.31 9.84 -8.58
N GLN A 159 10.99 10.13 -9.83
CA GLN A 159 11.56 9.46 -10.99
C GLN A 159 11.93 10.52 -12.04
N ARG A 160 13.18 10.51 -12.47
CA ARG A 160 13.70 11.41 -13.52
C ARG A 160 13.59 10.74 -14.89
N ALA A 161 12.38 10.32 -15.25
CA ALA A 161 12.09 9.74 -16.54
C ALA A 161 11.04 10.58 -17.28
N GLU A 162 11.05 10.53 -18.60
CA GLU A 162 10.08 11.26 -19.43
C GLU A 162 8.67 10.67 -19.32
N PHE A 163 8.56 9.36 -19.06
CA PHE A 163 7.30 8.64 -18.94
C PHE A 163 7.01 8.25 -17.49
N LYS A 164 5.73 8.29 -17.15
CA LYS A 164 5.23 7.97 -15.79
C LYS A 164 4.77 6.51 -15.63
N LYS A 165 5.08 5.63 -16.58
CA LYS A 165 4.62 4.23 -16.58
C LYS A 165 4.96 3.47 -15.29
N THR A 166 6.19 3.62 -14.80
CA THR A 166 6.63 3.01 -13.54
C THR A 166 5.87 3.57 -12.34
N LEU A 167 5.51 4.87 -12.37
CA LEU A 167 4.70 5.49 -11.33
C LEU A 167 3.26 4.98 -11.35
N PHE A 168 2.67 4.73 -12.52
CA PHE A 168 1.35 4.11 -12.63
C PHE A 168 1.36 2.67 -12.10
N TYR A 169 2.42 1.92 -12.39
CA TYR A 169 2.58 0.58 -11.82
C TYR A 169 2.70 0.62 -10.30
N LEU A 170 3.49 1.56 -9.77
CA LEU A 170 3.59 1.80 -8.33
C LEU A 170 2.23 2.14 -7.71
N GLU A 171 1.46 3.02 -8.35
CA GLU A 171 0.12 3.39 -7.90
C GLU A 171 -0.78 2.15 -7.72
N GLN A 172 -0.79 1.24 -8.70
CA GLN A 172 -1.59 0.01 -8.62
C GLN A 172 -1.12 -0.93 -7.51
N LEU A 173 0.18 -1.02 -7.27
CA LEU A 173 0.72 -1.82 -6.17
C LEU A 173 0.41 -1.22 -4.79
N LEU A 174 0.45 0.11 -4.67
CA LEU A 174 0.04 0.80 -3.45
C LEU A 174 -1.44 0.56 -3.13
N LEU A 175 -2.30 0.57 -4.15
CA LEU A 175 -3.73 0.27 -4.01
C LEU A 175 -3.95 -1.20 -3.63
N LYS A 176 -3.27 -2.14 -4.28
CA LYS A 176 -3.41 -3.59 -3.98
C LYS A 176 -3.05 -3.92 -2.54
N HIS A 177 -1.95 -3.38 -2.05
CA HIS A 177 -1.44 -3.68 -0.71
C HIS A 177 -1.89 -2.66 0.35
N SER A 178 -2.73 -1.68 -0.01
CA SER A 178 -3.18 -0.60 0.87
C SER A 178 -2.04 0.07 1.64
N ALA A 179 -0.84 0.13 1.04
CA ALA A 179 0.37 0.63 1.68
C ALA A 179 0.31 2.14 1.98
N HIS A 180 -0.58 2.87 1.33
CA HIS A 180 -0.85 4.30 1.54
C HIS A 180 -1.86 4.58 2.65
N GLY A 181 -2.57 3.57 3.18
CA GLY A 181 -3.71 3.73 4.10
C GLY A 181 -3.42 4.50 5.40
N GLN A 182 -2.15 4.63 5.81
CA GLN A 182 -1.74 5.42 6.96
C GLN A 182 -1.31 6.85 6.59
N ALA A 183 -1.37 7.23 5.29
CA ALA A 183 -1.02 8.57 4.85
C ALA A 183 -2.12 9.56 5.24
N THR A 184 -1.71 10.72 5.79
CA THR A 184 -2.62 11.84 6.10
C THR A 184 -2.96 12.67 4.87
N GLY A 185 -2.14 12.60 3.83
CA GLY A 185 -2.35 13.28 2.58
C GLY A 185 -1.41 12.76 1.49
N VAL A 186 -1.84 12.87 0.23
CA VAL A 186 -1.08 12.49 -0.96
C VAL A 186 -1.11 13.62 -1.96
N LYS A 187 0.05 14.12 -2.38
CA LYS A 187 0.16 15.20 -3.37
C LYS A 187 0.94 14.74 -4.61
N PRO A 188 0.37 14.82 -5.81
CA PRO A 188 1.10 14.56 -7.04
C PRO A 188 2.02 15.73 -7.36
N VAL A 189 3.20 15.40 -7.87
CA VAL A 189 4.20 16.36 -8.34
C VAL A 189 4.56 15.96 -9.79
N PRO A 190 4.97 16.87 -10.66
CA PRO A 190 5.32 16.54 -12.04
C PRO A 190 6.31 15.37 -12.17
N THR A 191 7.25 15.24 -11.24
CA THR A 191 8.30 14.20 -11.22
C THR A 191 8.01 13.03 -10.29
N GLY A 192 6.82 12.97 -9.65
CA GLY A 192 6.52 11.90 -8.70
C GLY A 192 5.32 12.17 -7.79
N ILE A 193 5.35 11.59 -6.59
CA ILE A 193 4.26 11.65 -5.62
C ILE A 193 4.84 11.90 -4.23
N ASP A 194 4.19 12.77 -3.45
CA ASP A 194 4.52 13.05 -2.06
C ASP A 194 3.47 12.45 -1.14
N PHE A 195 3.90 11.63 -0.17
CA PHE A 195 3.07 11.05 0.87
C PHE A 195 3.39 11.68 2.22
N PHE A 196 2.36 12.14 2.92
CA PHE A 196 2.48 12.77 4.21
C PHE A 196 1.99 11.84 5.32
N TYR A 197 2.72 11.78 6.43
CA TYR A 197 2.42 10.89 7.55
C TYR A 197 2.47 11.62 8.88
N ALA A 198 1.54 11.29 9.78
CA ALA A 198 1.55 11.77 11.15
C ALA A 198 2.64 11.10 12.00
N LYS A 199 3.03 9.85 11.66
CA LYS A 199 4.03 9.06 12.39
C LYS A 199 5.22 8.72 11.49
N LEU A 200 6.42 8.81 12.05
CA LEU A 200 7.66 8.44 11.36
C LEU A 200 7.72 6.95 10.99
N GLN A 201 7.15 6.08 11.84
CA GLN A 201 7.16 4.63 11.60
C GLN A 201 6.37 4.23 10.35
N ASP A 202 5.23 4.88 10.10
CA ASP A 202 4.40 4.60 8.93
C ASP A 202 5.09 5.04 7.64
N ALA A 203 5.80 6.17 7.68
CA ALA A 203 6.64 6.61 6.57
C ALA A 203 7.78 5.61 6.27
N ARG A 204 8.43 5.06 7.30
CA ARG A 204 9.47 4.02 7.13
C ARG A 204 8.90 2.75 6.50
N ARG A 205 7.73 2.29 6.95
CA ARG A 205 7.04 1.13 6.34
C ARG A 205 6.79 1.34 4.86
N LEU A 206 6.38 2.56 4.47
CA LEU A 206 6.22 2.85 3.04
C LEU A 206 7.57 2.80 2.30
N VAL A 207 8.64 3.35 2.87
CA VAL A 207 9.98 3.30 2.24
C VAL A 207 10.46 1.86 2.06
N ASP A 208 10.28 1.00 3.09
CA ASP A 208 10.64 -0.41 3.03
C ASP A 208 9.81 -1.15 1.96
N PHE A 209 8.51 -0.85 1.86
CA PHE A 209 7.65 -1.36 0.81
C PHE A 209 8.13 -0.94 -0.58
N LEU A 210 8.45 0.34 -0.79
CA LEU A 210 8.95 0.85 -2.07
C LEU A 210 10.25 0.15 -2.50
N GLN A 211 11.16 -0.11 -1.57
CA GLN A 211 12.41 -0.83 -1.84
C GLN A 211 12.19 -2.30 -2.21
N SER A 212 11.15 -2.94 -1.66
CA SER A 212 10.83 -4.33 -2.00
C SER A 212 10.20 -4.48 -3.38
N VAL A 213 9.53 -3.43 -3.87
CA VAL A 213 8.70 -3.48 -5.09
C VAL A 213 9.39 -2.87 -6.30
N LEU A 214 10.19 -1.82 -6.10
CA LEU A 214 10.85 -1.09 -7.19
C LEU A 214 12.36 -0.95 -6.96
N PRO A 215 13.16 -0.90 -8.05
CA PRO A 215 14.58 -0.64 -7.97
C PRO A 215 14.80 0.84 -7.66
N CYS A 216 14.88 1.17 -6.37
CA CYS A 216 15.03 2.53 -5.90
C CYS A 216 16.14 2.66 -4.86
N LYS A 217 16.64 3.88 -4.70
CA LYS A 217 17.46 4.27 -3.55
C LYS A 217 16.71 5.29 -2.72
N TYR A 218 16.91 5.27 -1.43
CA TYR A 218 16.37 6.32 -0.58
C TYR A 218 17.49 7.06 0.15
N HIS A 219 17.21 8.31 0.42
CA HIS A 219 18.06 9.15 1.24
C HIS A 219 17.23 9.67 2.41
N TYR A 220 17.76 9.46 3.60
CA TYR A 220 17.18 9.99 4.82
C TYR A 220 18.02 11.19 5.29
N ALA A 221 17.36 12.28 5.63
CA ALA A 221 18.03 13.49 6.10
C ALA A 221 18.56 13.27 7.53
N GLN A 222 19.75 12.75 7.64
CA GLN A 222 20.57 12.83 8.82
C GLN A 222 21.77 13.71 8.48
N ALA A 223 21.67 15.00 8.83
CA ALA A 223 22.72 16.01 8.80
C ALA A 223 23.76 15.91 7.67
N SER A 224 23.70 16.83 6.70
CA SER A 224 24.75 17.10 5.71
C SER A 224 24.44 16.71 4.26
N GLY A 225 23.67 17.51 3.58
CA GLY A 225 23.55 17.41 2.12
C GLY A 225 22.45 18.30 1.54
N LYS A 226 22.68 18.86 0.37
CA LYS A 226 21.85 19.86 -0.33
C LYS A 226 20.40 19.47 -0.62
N TYR A 227 19.97 18.23 -0.29
CA TYR A 227 18.68 17.68 -0.76
C TYR A 227 17.71 17.25 0.35
N PHE A 228 18.10 17.37 1.64
CA PHE A 228 17.29 16.83 2.74
C PHE A 228 17.27 17.78 3.92
N LYS A 229 16.08 18.08 4.40
CA LYS A 229 15.88 19.01 5.51
C LYS A 229 15.24 18.27 6.68
N LEU A 230 16.04 18.04 7.73
CA LEU A 230 15.49 17.80 9.06
C LEU A 230 15.08 19.19 9.56
N GLU A 231 13.80 19.49 9.55
CA GLU A 231 13.28 20.77 9.98
C GLU A 231 12.88 20.70 11.44
N LEU A 232 13.59 21.45 12.29
CA LEU A 232 13.18 21.66 13.66
C LEU A 232 11.93 22.54 13.66
N VAL A 233 10.79 21.99 14.10
CA VAL A 233 9.51 22.71 14.14
C VAL A 233 9.35 23.44 15.46
N SER A 234 9.65 22.78 16.57
CA SER A 234 9.57 23.36 17.90
C SER A 234 10.55 22.73 18.87
N HIS A 235 10.98 23.53 19.83
CA HIS A 235 11.79 23.10 20.96
C HIS A 235 11.07 23.50 22.25
N ASP A 236 10.65 22.53 23.04
CA ASP A 236 10.13 22.76 24.36
C ASP A 236 11.30 22.74 25.36
N THR A 237 11.69 23.93 25.79
CA THR A 237 12.83 24.11 26.72
C THR A 237 12.56 23.55 28.12
N LYS A 238 11.29 23.41 28.54
CA LYS A 238 10.93 22.88 29.85
C LYS A 238 11.12 21.38 29.95
N ASN A 239 10.75 20.67 28.88
CA ASN A 239 10.82 19.20 28.81
C ASN A 239 12.00 18.70 27.99
N ASN A 240 12.81 19.59 27.43
CA ASN A 240 13.94 19.29 26.53
C ASN A 240 13.54 18.35 25.38
N THR A 241 12.33 18.56 24.83
CA THR A 241 11.79 17.77 23.72
C THR A 241 11.83 18.57 22.43
N TYR A 242 12.21 17.88 21.35
CA TYR A 242 12.33 18.48 20.02
C TYR A 242 11.33 17.83 19.07
N ASP A 243 10.58 18.62 18.34
CA ASP A 243 9.72 18.17 17.25
C ASP A 243 10.42 18.42 15.90
N TYR A 244 10.68 17.33 15.18
CA TYR A 244 11.33 17.37 13.87
C TYR A 244 10.37 16.92 12.77
N LYS A 245 10.45 17.54 11.60
CA LYS A 245 9.90 17.04 10.35
C LYS A 245 10.96 16.20 9.64
N HIS A 246 10.58 14.98 9.28
CA HIS A 246 11.44 14.01 8.62
C HIS A 246 11.07 13.92 7.15
N THR A 247 12.04 14.01 6.26
CA THR A 247 11.81 13.83 4.83
C THR A 247 12.65 12.68 4.30
N PHE A 248 11.98 11.71 3.68
CA PHE A 248 12.59 10.63 2.93
C PHE A 248 12.45 10.93 1.44
N CYS A 249 13.54 10.99 0.71
CA CYS A 249 13.49 11.06 -0.73
C CYS A 249 13.83 9.68 -1.30
N VAL A 250 12.88 9.11 -2.01
CA VAL A 250 13.00 7.83 -2.70
C VAL A 250 13.14 8.13 -4.18
N GLU A 251 14.30 7.82 -4.75
CA GLU A 251 14.58 8.00 -6.16
C GLU A 251 14.49 6.66 -6.88
N ILE A 252 13.52 6.54 -7.78
CA ILE A 252 13.34 5.37 -8.64
C ILE A 252 14.31 5.48 -9.82
N VAL A 253 14.78 4.35 -10.32
CA VAL A 253 15.64 4.28 -11.50
C VAL A 253 15.00 5.02 -12.69
N PRO A 254 15.75 5.88 -13.40
CA PRO A 254 15.24 6.69 -14.51
C PRO A 254 15.06 5.89 -15.81
N ILE A 255 14.76 4.60 -15.70
CA ILE A 255 14.57 3.69 -16.83
C ILE A 255 13.11 3.22 -16.80
N CYS A 256 12.49 3.23 -17.98
CA CYS A 256 11.13 2.72 -18.18
C CYS A 256 11.15 1.58 -19.21
N ARG A 257 10.06 0.84 -19.28
CA ARG A 257 9.82 -0.13 -20.36
C ARG A 257 9.94 0.56 -21.74
N ASP A 258 10.42 -0.16 -22.71
CA ASP A 258 10.66 0.29 -24.09
C ASP A 258 11.82 1.28 -24.24
N ASN A 259 12.65 1.49 -23.20
CA ASN A 259 13.88 2.26 -23.35
C ASN A 259 14.98 1.39 -23.94
N VAL A 260 15.73 1.98 -24.89
CA VAL A 260 16.99 1.40 -25.37
C VAL A 260 18.12 1.95 -24.51
N VAL A 261 18.89 1.07 -23.89
CA VAL A 261 19.94 1.42 -22.94
C VAL A 261 21.32 1.02 -23.46
N CYS A 262 22.34 1.77 -23.04
CA CYS A 262 23.74 1.44 -23.32
C CYS A 262 24.43 1.01 -22.02
N LEU A 263 24.86 -0.25 -21.97
CA LEU A 263 25.53 -0.83 -20.82
C LEU A 263 27.04 -0.55 -20.85
N PRO A 264 27.63 -0.18 -19.70
CA PRO A 264 29.10 -0.18 -19.57
C PRO A 264 29.67 -1.56 -19.89
N LYS A 265 30.84 -1.61 -20.54
CA LYS A 265 31.47 -2.85 -20.96
C LYS A 265 31.66 -3.86 -19.82
N GLN A 266 32.03 -3.39 -18.62
CA GLN A 266 32.25 -4.24 -17.46
C GLN A 266 30.94 -4.88 -17.01
N LEU A 267 29.84 -4.10 -16.99
CA LEU A 267 28.52 -4.58 -16.63
C LEU A 267 27.99 -5.59 -17.66
N ALA A 268 28.15 -5.31 -18.96
CA ALA A 268 27.74 -6.22 -20.03
C ALA A 268 28.49 -7.57 -19.95
N GLN A 269 29.78 -7.56 -19.61
CA GLN A 269 30.57 -8.76 -19.37
C GLN A 269 30.09 -9.55 -18.16
N SER A 270 29.71 -8.88 -17.07
CA SER A 270 29.19 -9.52 -15.85
C SER A 270 27.85 -10.23 -16.09
N PHE A 271 27.08 -9.78 -17.06
CA PHE A 271 25.80 -10.40 -17.48
C PHE A 271 25.97 -11.52 -18.53
N GLY A 272 27.11 -12.19 -18.55
CA GLY A 272 27.37 -13.28 -19.47
C GLY A 272 27.75 -12.84 -20.87
N ASN A 273 28.46 -11.74 -20.99
CA ASN A 273 28.95 -11.18 -22.27
C ASN A 273 27.82 -10.69 -23.20
N MET A 274 26.77 -10.12 -22.60
CA MET A 274 25.65 -9.52 -23.31
C MET A 274 26.13 -8.34 -24.18
N SER A 275 25.39 -8.02 -25.24
CA SER A 275 25.60 -6.80 -26.02
C SER A 275 25.47 -5.55 -25.13
N GLN A 276 26.25 -4.51 -25.44
CA GLN A 276 26.15 -3.24 -24.71
C GLN A 276 24.84 -2.49 -25.01
N ILE A 277 24.19 -2.76 -26.15
CA ILE A 277 22.89 -2.20 -26.51
C ILE A 277 21.81 -3.21 -26.14
N ALA A 278 20.93 -2.82 -25.24
CA ALA A 278 19.85 -3.65 -24.77
C ALA A 278 18.52 -2.88 -24.72
N VAL A 279 17.41 -3.61 -24.77
CA VAL A 279 16.06 -3.08 -24.65
C VAL A 279 15.51 -3.41 -23.27
N CYS A 280 14.92 -2.43 -22.59
CA CYS A 280 14.27 -2.65 -21.31
C CYS A 280 12.86 -3.23 -21.53
N LEU A 281 12.67 -4.49 -21.17
CA LEU A 281 11.37 -5.17 -21.28
C LEU A 281 10.44 -4.79 -20.14
N ARG A 282 10.98 -4.70 -18.92
CA ARG A 282 10.17 -4.50 -17.72
C ARG A 282 10.98 -3.87 -16.60
N VAL A 283 10.32 -3.02 -15.82
CA VAL A 283 10.83 -2.49 -14.56
C VAL A 283 9.85 -2.91 -13.45
N SER A 284 10.26 -3.90 -12.66
CA SER A 284 9.56 -4.36 -11.45
C SER A 284 10.49 -4.14 -10.25
N ASN A 285 10.68 -5.12 -9.37
CA ASN A 285 11.73 -5.10 -8.34
C ASN A 285 13.14 -5.16 -8.92
N VAL A 286 13.26 -5.64 -10.15
CA VAL A 286 14.49 -5.66 -10.97
C VAL A 286 14.21 -5.01 -12.32
N ILE A 287 15.27 -4.62 -13.02
CA ILE A 287 15.20 -4.11 -14.39
C ILE A 287 15.53 -5.29 -15.31
N THR A 288 14.57 -5.77 -16.08
CA THR A 288 14.77 -6.86 -17.04
C THR A 288 15.16 -6.30 -18.38
N LEU A 289 16.35 -6.64 -18.83
CA LEU A 289 16.92 -6.24 -20.11
C LEU A 289 16.97 -7.43 -21.07
N ILE A 290 16.81 -7.17 -22.37
CA ILE A 290 16.99 -8.14 -23.44
C ILE A 290 17.93 -7.59 -24.49
N ASP A 291 18.81 -8.44 -24.99
CA ASP A 291 19.62 -8.18 -26.18
C ASP A 291 18.80 -8.55 -27.43
N PRO A 292 18.49 -7.60 -28.31
CA PRO A 292 17.71 -7.88 -29.52
C PRO A 292 18.43 -8.77 -30.53
N ARG A 293 19.76 -8.94 -30.42
CA ARG A 293 20.58 -9.72 -31.35
C ARG A 293 20.77 -11.18 -30.94
N THR A 294 20.75 -11.46 -29.63
CA THR A 294 21.08 -12.79 -29.09
C THR A 294 19.97 -13.41 -28.25
N LEU A 295 18.88 -12.68 -27.97
CA LEU A 295 17.79 -13.03 -27.03
C LEU A 295 18.28 -13.26 -25.59
N GLN A 296 19.50 -12.87 -25.26
CA GLN A 296 20.01 -12.97 -23.91
C GLN A 296 19.27 -11.99 -23.00
N MET A 297 18.80 -12.49 -21.87
CA MET A 297 18.12 -11.69 -20.86
C MET A 297 18.98 -11.54 -19.62
N SER A 298 18.88 -10.40 -18.98
CA SER A 298 19.55 -10.11 -17.73
C SER A 298 18.64 -9.29 -16.81
N ASP A 299 18.65 -9.67 -15.53
CA ASP A 299 17.93 -8.94 -14.47
C ASP A 299 18.92 -8.11 -13.65
N VAL A 300 18.76 -6.80 -13.73
CA VAL A 300 19.59 -5.83 -13.01
C VAL A 300 18.90 -5.40 -11.73
N GLN A 301 19.50 -5.70 -10.60
CA GLN A 301 19.01 -5.24 -9.30
C GLN A 301 19.24 -3.73 -9.11
N GLY A 302 18.37 -3.09 -8.33
CA GLY A 302 18.53 -1.66 -8.02
C GLY A 302 19.89 -1.31 -7.44
N ILE A 303 20.45 -2.15 -6.57
CA ILE A 303 21.78 -1.95 -5.97
C ILE A 303 22.87 -1.95 -7.04
N THR A 304 22.80 -2.88 -7.99
CA THR A 304 23.76 -2.97 -9.11
C THR A 304 23.67 -1.74 -10.00
N PHE A 305 22.45 -1.32 -10.35
CA PHE A 305 22.22 -0.10 -11.13
C PHE A 305 22.83 1.15 -10.47
N TRP A 306 22.60 1.33 -9.16
CA TRP A 306 23.09 2.53 -8.45
C TRP A 306 24.60 2.51 -8.20
N ARG A 307 25.26 1.34 -8.31
CA ARG A 307 26.72 1.21 -8.26
C ARG A 307 27.36 1.60 -9.59
N GLU A 308 26.81 1.12 -10.68
CA GLU A 308 27.26 1.38 -12.04
C GLU A 308 26.08 1.86 -12.90
N PRO A 309 25.70 3.14 -12.75
CA PRO A 309 24.54 3.67 -13.46
C PRO A 309 24.81 3.71 -14.97
N PHE A 310 23.80 3.31 -15.72
CA PHE A 310 23.82 3.40 -17.19
C PHE A 310 22.65 4.27 -17.66
N GLU A 311 22.82 4.84 -18.84
CA GLU A 311 21.91 5.82 -19.40
C GLU A 311 21.06 5.23 -20.53
N THR A 312 19.92 5.86 -20.77
CA THR A 312 19.06 5.54 -21.91
C THR A 312 19.56 6.23 -23.17
N LEU A 313 19.75 5.48 -24.26
CA LEU A 313 20.05 6.04 -25.59
C LEU A 313 18.80 6.63 -26.23
N CYS A 314 17.68 5.96 -26.06
CA CYS A 314 16.41 6.33 -26.65
C CYS A 314 15.25 6.19 -25.67
N ASN A 315 14.45 7.21 -25.61
CA ASN A 315 13.18 7.23 -24.92
C ASN A 315 12.04 6.85 -25.88
N PRO A 316 10.91 6.31 -25.39
CA PRO A 316 9.79 5.95 -26.25
C PRO A 316 9.20 7.09 -27.10
N LYS A 317 9.50 8.35 -26.78
CA LYS A 317 9.11 9.51 -27.61
C LYS A 317 9.95 9.69 -28.85
N MET A 318 11.18 9.18 -28.82
CA MET A 318 12.14 9.28 -29.93
C MET A 318 12.03 8.10 -30.90
N LEU A 319 11.15 7.13 -30.60
CA LEU A 319 10.94 5.99 -31.46
C LEU A 319 10.26 6.42 -32.75
N THR A 320 10.78 5.93 -33.87
CA THR A 320 10.23 6.14 -35.22
C THR A 320 9.40 4.93 -35.65
N SER A 321 8.39 5.16 -36.48
CA SER A 321 7.57 4.09 -37.04
C SER A 321 8.19 3.54 -38.32
N PHE A 322 8.23 2.20 -38.39
CA PHE A 322 8.73 1.46 -39.54
C PHE A 322 7.64 0.48 -40.01
N TYR A 323 7.60 0.26 -41.31
CA TYR A 323 6.79 -0.74 -41.97
C TYR A 323 7.62 -2.01 -42.18
N VAL A 324 7.08 -3.16 -41.84
CA VAL A 324 7.73 -4.46 -41.98
C VAL A 324 7.44 -4.99 -43.38
N MET A 325 8.49 -5.13 -44.18
CA MET A 325 8.36 -5.66 -45.56
C MET A 325 8.40 -7.18 -45.53
N ASP A 326 9.36 -7.75 -44.83
CA ASP A 326 9.56 -9.19 -44.73
C ASP A 326 10.15 -9.59 -43.38
N VAL A 327 9.92 -10.84 -42.96
CA VAL A 327 10.38 -11.39 -41.68
C VAL A 327 10.90 -12.79 -41.91
N GLU A 328 12.18 -12.99 -41.66
CA GLU A 328 12.84 -14.29 -41.74
C GLU A 328 13.19 -14.76 -40.31
N LYS A 329 12.59 -15.87 -39.88
CA LYS A 329 12.87 -16.43 -38.56
C LYS A 329 14.22 -17.14 -38.57
N VAL A 330 15.05 -16.85 -37.59
CA VAL A 330 16.35 -17.47 -37.42
C VAL A 330 16.22 -18.68 -36.49
N GLU A 331 16.23 -19.88 -37.06
CA GLU A 331 16.09 -21.14 -36.29
C GLU A 331 17.38 -21.54 -35.57
N ASP A 332 18.54 -21.25 -36.18
CA ASP A 332 19.86 -21.55 -35.61
C ASP A 332 20.30 -20.44 -34.65
N LEU A 333 19.90 -20.57 -33.40
CA LEU A 333 20.57 -19.90 -32.30
C LEU A 333 22.02 -20.44 -32.25
N HIS A 334 22.95 -19.76 -32.89
CA HIS A 334 24.36 -19.96 -32.61
C HIS A 334 24.60 -19.67 -31.13
N ARG A 335 24.50 -20.70 -30.29
CA ARG A 335 24.78 -20.72 -28.84
C ARG A 335 26.24 -20.36 -28.51
N GLY A 336 26.90 -19.62 -29.38
CA GLY A 336 28.33 -19.40 -29.32
C GLY A 336 28.79 -18.15 -28.56
N VAL A 337 27.92 -17.30 -28.12
CA VAL A 337 28.33 -16.02 -27.52
C VAL A 337 27.56 -15.76 -26.22
N GLY A 338 28.14 -16.17 -25.11
CA GLY A 338 27.72 -15.81 -23.79
C GLY A 338 27.08 -16.94 -22.94
N HIS A 339 27.31 -16.88 -21.63
CA HIS A 339 26.77 -17.83 -20.65
C HIS A 339 25.49 -17.32 -19.99
N GLY A 340 24.76 -16.38 -20.62
CA GLY A 340 23.56 -15.75 -20.06
C GLY A 340 22.28 -16.57 -20.29
N PHE A 341 21.22 -16.19 -19.58
CA PHE A 341 19.90 -16.76 -19.75
C PHE A 341 19.29 -16.27 -21.07
N VAL A 342 18.82 -17.20 -21.90
CA VAL A 342 18.15 -16.93 -23.18
C VAL A 342 16.64 -17.00 -23.00
N SER A 343 15.91 -16.01 -23.50
CA SER A 343 14.46 -15.97 -23.42
C SER A 343 13.83 -17.12 -24.23
N LYS A 344 12.90 -17.85 -23.59
CA LYS A 344 12.08 -18.87 -24.27
C LYS A 344 10.79 -18.29 -24.88
N LYS A 345 10.42 -17.08 -24.50
CA LYS A 345 9.19 -16.41 -24.95
C LYS A 345 9.39 -15.67 -26.27
N HIS A 346 10.61 -15.21 -26.51
CA HIS A 346 10.95 -14.41 -27.68
C HIS A 346 11.62 -15.27 -28.75
N GLU A 347 11.39 -14.95 -30.01
CA GLU A 347 12.01 -15.60 -31.17
C GLU A 347 12.86 -14.58 -31.92
N LEU A 348 14.01 -15.03 -32.40
CA LEU A 348 14.91 -14.21 -33.20
C LEU A 348 14.44 -14.18 -34.65
N ALA A 349 14.38 -12.99 -35.22
CA ALA A 349 14.09 -12.82 -36.64
C ALA A 349 14.93 -11.68 -37.24
N ASP A 350 15.33 -11.87 -38.48
CA ASP A 350 15.87 -10.81 -39.32
C ASP A 350 14.68 -10.14 -40.07
N VAL A 351 14.56 -8.84 -39.91
CA VAL A 351 13.38 -8.07 -40.34
C VAL A 351 13.81 -6.97 -41.29
N TRP A 352 13.18 -6.91 -42.44
CA TRP A 352 13.37 -5.85 -43.42
C TRP A 352 12.40 -4.71 -43.20
N LEU A 353 12.95 -3.52 -42.96
CA LEU A 353 12.23 -2.35 -42.49
C LEU A 353 12.34 -1.20 -43.47
N VAL A 354 11.23 -0.49 -43.66
CA VAL A 354 11.18 0.79 -44.36
C VAL A 354 10.53 1.81 -43.44
N ARG A 355 11.03 3.04 -43.37
CA ARG A 355 10.39 4.11 -42.60
C ARG A 355 8.96 4.37 -43.11
N SER A 356 8.02 4.52 -42.18
CA SER A 356 6.59 4.75 -42.56
C SER A 356 6.41 5.99 -43.43
N ASP A 357 7.24 7.01 -43.23
CA ASP A 357 7.20 8.26 -44.02
C ASP A 357 7.68 8.07 -45.47
N GLN A 358 8.36 6.97 -45.74
CA GLN A 358 9.00 6.70 -47.04
C GLN A 358 8.33 5.57 -47.82
N VAL A 359 7.30 4.98 -47.24
CA VAL A 359 6.50 3.92 -47.90
C VAL A 359 5.87 4.49 -49.18
N GLY A 360 6.13 3.85 -50.31
CA GLY A 360 5.65 4.29 -51.62
C GLY A 360 6.70 4.96 -52.51
N ASN A 361 7.90 5.23 -52.02
CA ASN A 361 9.00 5.70 -52.87
C ASN A 361 9.81 4.51 -53.41
N ASN A 362 9.87 4.36 -54.72
CA ASN A 362 10.48 3.21 -55.39
C ASN A 362 12.02 3.13 -55.30
N ASN A 363 12.69 4.10 -54.69
CA ASN A 363 14.16 4.19 -54.64
C ASN A 363 14.74 4.02 -53.22
N ILE A 364 14.03 3.33 -52.33
CA ILE A 364 14.53 3.15 -50.94
C ILE A 364 14.84 1.69 -50.73
N ASP A 365 16.09 1.42 -50.37
CA ASP A 365 16.52 0.10 -49.98
C ASP A 365 16.03 -0.23 -48.56
N PRO A 366 15.38 -1.39 -48.39
CA PRO A 366 14.94 -1.82 -47.04
C PRO A 366 16.16 -2.08 -46.14
N VAL A 367 16.06 -1.67 -44.89
CA VAL A 367 17.10 -1.89 -43.89
C VAL A 367 16.84 -3.20 -43.18
N CYS A 368 17.79 -4.11 -43.20
CA CYS A 368 17.69 -5.34 -42.41
C CYS A 368 18.15 -5.10 -40.97
N SER A 369 17.31 -5.51 -40.01
CA SER A 369 17.64 -5.44 -38.60
C SER A 369 17.19 -6.71 -37.86
N ARG A 370 18.04 -7.17 -36.96
CA ARG A 370 17.73 -8.32 -36.10
C ARG A 370 16.89 -7.93 -34.90
N SER A 371 15.82 -8.70 -34.65
CA SER A 371 14.85 -8.40 -33.60
C SER A 371 14.49 -9.62 -32.76
N HIS A 372 14.16 -9.36 -31.50
CA HIS A 372 13.63 -10.33 -30.54
C HIS A 372 12.12 -10.61 -30.70
N LEU A 373 11.43 -9.92 -31.58
CA LEU A 373 9.97 -9.98 -31.76
C LEU A 373 9.52 -10.93 -32.87
N GLY A 374 10.35 -11.87 -33.30
CA GLY A 374 10.02 -12.79 -34.39
C GLY A 374 8.73 -13.60 -34.20
N HIS A 375 8.32 -13.82 -32.96
CA HIS A 375 7.07 -14.50 -32.60
C HIS A 375 5.81 -13.64 -32.84
N LEU A 376 5.95 -12.32 -32.96
CA LEU A 376 4.83 -11.38 -33.06
C LEU A 376 4.74 -10.69 -34.43
N LEU A 377 5.86 -10.58 -35.14
CA LEU A 377 5.94 -9.80 -36.37
C LEU A 377 5.48 -10.62 -37.57
N GLN A 378 4.72 -9.94 -38.44
CA GLN A 378 4.31 -10.45 -39.75
C GLN A 378 4.60 -9.39 -40.82
N PRO A 379 4.84 -9.78 -42.08
CA PRO A 379 4.91 -8.83 -43.19
C PRO A 379 3.65 -7.97 -43.24
N GLY A 380 3.80 -6.66 -43.40
CA GLY A 380 2.69 -5.72 -43.37
C GLY A 380 2.45 -5.01 -42.05
N ASP A 381 3.12 -5.43 -40.99
CA ASP A 381 3.00 -4.82 -39.65
C ASP A 381 3.72 -3.47 -39.56
N THR A 382 3.23 -2.63 -38.65
CA THR A 382 3.95 -1.41 -38.26
C THR A 382 4.65 -1.63 -36.90
N VAL A 383 5.91 -1.27 -36.82
CA VAL A 383 6.72 -1.38 -35.60
C VAL A 383 7.32 -0.03 -35.20
N LEU A 384 7.57 0.13 -33.90
CA LEU A 384 8.34 1.24 -33.38
C LEU A 384 9.76 0.78 -33.10
N GLY A 385 10.71 1.51 -33.66
CA GLY A 385 12.12 1.26 -33.49
C GLY A 385 12.94 2.54 -33.29
N PHE A 386 14.14 2.37 -32.82
CA PHE A 386 15.12 3.43 -32.70
C PHE A 386 16.12 3.34 -33.86
N ASP A 387 16.15 4.39 -34.68
CA ASP A 387 17.10 4.52 -35.77
C ASP A 387 18.40 5.14 -35.26
N ILE A 388 19.41 4.30 -35.05
CA ILE A 388 20.70 4.73 -34.48
C ILE A 388 21.48 5.54 -35.50
N ARG A 389 21.35 5.27 -36.81
CA ARG A 389 22.09 5.98 -37.86
C ARG A 389 21.75 7.46 -37.92
N SER A 390 20.46 7.80 -37.70
CA SER A 390 19.98 9.19 -37.75
C SER A 390 19.97 9.87 -36.38
N ALA A 391 20.29 9.13 -35.31
CA ALA A 391 20.22 9.65 -33.94
C ALA A 391 21.53 10.35 -33.56
N ASN A 392 21.37 11.54 -32.99
CA ASN A 392 22.48 12.21 -32.31
C ASN A 392 22.47 11.81 -30.84
N THR A 393 23.29 10.82 -30.49
CA THR A 393 23.40 10.32 -29.11
C THR A 393 24.59 10.98 -28.44
N ASN A 394 24.38 11.57 -27.28
CA ASN A 394 25.44 12.20 -26.49
C ASN A 394 25.78 11.30 -25.28
N ASN A 395 26.38 10.14 -25.58
CA ASN A 395 26.74 9.16 -24.56
C ASN A 395 28.16 8.64 -24.78
N SER A 396 29.04 8.88 -23.80
CA SER A 396 30.46 8.52 -23.88
C SER A 396 30.71 7.01 -23.98
N VAL A 397 29.82 6.18 -23.46
CA VAL A 397 29.94 4.71 -23.54
C VAL A 397 29.59 4.25 -24.95
N PHE A 398 28.59 4.86 -25.56
CA PHE A 398 28.19 4.58 -26.94
C PHE A 398 29.30 5.01 -27.93
N ASP A 399 29.86 6.18 -27.74
CA ASP A 399 30.92 6.72 -28.61
C ASP A 399 32.23 5.87 -28.58
N ALA A 400 32.45 5.14 -27.49
CA ALA A 400 33.57 4.22 -27.32
C ALA A 400 33.34 2.82 -27.93
N MET A 401 32.12 2.54 -28.47
CA MET A 401 31.79 1.26 -29.07
C MET A 401 32.39 1.14 -30.49
N LYS A 402 32.64 -0.11 -30.89
CA LYS A 402 33.03 -0.40 -32.28
C LYS A 402 31.78 -0.37 -33.18
N GLU A 403 31.90 0.21 -34.35
CA GLU A 403 30.82 0.31 -35.35
C GLU A 403 30.23 -1.07 -35.71
N GLU A 404 31.03 -2.13 -35.76
CA GLU A 404 30.59 -3.51 -36.04
C GLU A 404 29.56 -4.05 -35.03
N ASN A 405 29.53 -3.51 -33.80
CA ASN A 405 28.66 -3.93 -32.73
C ASN A 405 27.39 -3.08 -32.63
N ILE A 406 27.29 -2.02 -33.43
CA ILE A 406 26.14 -1.10 -33.37
C ILE A 406 25.13 -1.55 -34.43
N PRO A 407 23.89 -1.91 -34.03
CA PRO A 407 22.81 -2.19 -34.98
C PRO A 407 22.31 -0.90 -35.61
N ASP A 408 21.90 -0.97 -36.87
CA ASP A 408 21.35 0.18 -37.58
C ASP A 408 20.04 0.67 -36.98
N ILE A 409 19.11 -0.27 -36.72
CA ILE A 409 17.80 -0.01 -36.14
C ILE A 409 17.59 -1.02 -34.99
N VAL A 410 17.09 -0.57 -33.87
CA VAL A 410 16.65 -1.42 -32.76
C VAL A 410 15.14 -1.40 -32.72
N ILE A 411 14.49 -2.54 -33.04
CA ILE A 411 13.04 -2.69 -32.92
C ILE A 411 12.69 -2.87 -31.45
N VAL A 412 11.75 -2.05 -30.95
CA VAL A 412 11.35 -2.05 -29.55
C VAL A 412 10.01 -2.73 -29.36
N ARG A 413 9.00 -2.40 -30.17
CA ARG A 413 7.65 -2.97 -30.06
C ARG A 413 6.85 -2.91 -31.35
N LYS A 414 5.85 -3.79 -31.48
CA LYS A 414 4.80 -3.75 -32.51
C LYS A 414 3.75 -2.68 -32.18
N VAL A 415 3.24 -2.00 -33.17
CA VAL A 415 2.12 -1.07 -33.05
C VAL A 415 0.83 -1.82 -33.30
N PHE A 416 -0.10 -1.73 -32.36
CA PHE A 416 -1.45 -2.27 -32.50
C PHE A 416 -2.47 -1.13 -32.63
N ASP A 417 -3.62 -1.42 -33.23
CA ASP A 417 -4.70 -0.44 -33.35
C ASP A 417 -5.32 -0.14 -31.97
N ARG A 418 -5.06 1.06 -31.46
CA ARG A 418 -5.51 1.52 -30.13
C ARG A 418 -7.02 1.62 -30.03
N THR A 419 -7.69 2.06 -31.11
CA THR A 419 -9.13 2.29 -31.09
C THR A 419 -9.86 0.97 -30.92
N LYS A 420 -9.45 -0.07 -31.65
CA LYS A 420 -9.99 -1.42 -31.54
C LYS A 420 -9.71 -2.04 -30.16
N ARG A 421 -8.48 -1.88 -29.63
CA ARG A 421 -8.11 -2.39 -28.29
C ARG A 421 -8.92 -1.71 -27.18
N SER A 422 -9.00 -0.40 -27.17
CA SER A 422 -9.75 0.35 -26.15
C SER A 422 -11.24 0.06 -26.18
N ALA A 423 -11.83 -0.15 -27.38
CA ALA A 423 -13.24 -0.53 -27.53
C ALA A 423 -13.54 -1.93 -26.96
N ARG A 424 -12.63 -2.88 -27.14
CA ARG A 424 -12.79 -4.27 -26.64
C ARG A 424 -12.47 -4.45 -25.15
N ARG A 425 -11.84 -3.45 -24.51
CA ARG A 425 -11.43 -3.54 -23.11
C ARG A 425 -12.64 -3.52 -22.18
N THR A 426 -12.82 -4.61 -21.41
CA THR A 426 -13.92 -4.82 -20.46
C THR A 426 -13.53 -4.58 -19.01
N TRP A 427 -12.35 -4.05 -18.79
CA TRP A 427 -11.77 -3.85 -17.46
C TRP A 427 -11.27 -2.43 -17.24
N LYS A 428 -11.18 -2.03 -15.98
CA LYS A 428 -10.68 -0.71 -15.54
C LYS A 428 -9.70 -0.83 -14.38
N LEU A 429 -8.91 0.21 -14.17
CA LEU A 429 -8.01 0.36 -13.03
C LEU A 429 -8.53 1.46 -12.11
N LYS A 430 -8.41 1.27 -10.82
CA LYS A 430 -8.65 2.35 -9.83
C LYS A 430 -7.47 3.32 -9.83
N ARG A 431 -7.74 4.58 -9.50
CA ARG A 431 -6.74 5.63 -9.35
C ARG A 431 -6.59 5.98 -7.87
N LEU A 432 -5.39 6.35 -7.47
CA LEU A 432 -5.13 6.82 -6.12
C LEU A 432 -5.87 8.15 -5.88
N ILE A 433 -6.61 8.24 -4.78
CA ILE A 433 -7.27 9.48 -4.36
C ILE A 433 -6.19 10.46 -3.91
N VAL A 434 -6.20 11.64 -4.49
CA VAL A 434 -5.20 12.68 -4.27
C VAL A 434 -5.85 13.89 -3.63
N ASP A 435 -5.23 14.41 -2.56
CA ASP A 435 -5.72 15.60 -1.87
C ASP A 435 -5.57 16.86 -2.72
N GLY A 436 -6.67 17.55 -2.87
CA GLY A 436 -6.75 18.83 -3.54
C GLY A 436 -7.29 18.77 -4.96
N ASN A 437 -7.97 19.81 -5.40
CA ASN A 437 -8.53 20.05 -6.73
C ASN A 437 -7.49 20.08 -7.87
N ILE A 438 -6.34 19.40 -7.71
CA ILE A 438 -5.34 19.18 -8.75
C ILE A 438 -5.66 17.89 -9.54
N VAL A 439 -6.92 17.59 -9.71
CA VAL A 439 -7.42 17.07 -10.98
C VAL A 439 -7.46 18.26 -11.96
N GLY A 440 -6.45 19.12 -11.86
CA GLY A 440 -6.17 20.13 -12.85
C GLY A 440 -5.74 19.40 -14.09
N ARG A 441 -6.66 19.29 -15.07
CA ARG A 441 -6.41 18.94 -16.45
C ARG A 441 -5.21 18.01 -16.59
N GLU A 442 -5.46 16.72 -16.46
CA GLU A 442 -4.50 15.75 -16.98
C GLU A 442 -4.20 16.21 -18.39
N THR A 443 -2.98 16.65 -18.62
CA THR A 443 -2.55 17.04 -19.96
C THR A 443 -2.79 15.82 -20.83
N GLY A 444 -3.27 16.00 -22.07
CA GLY A 444 -3.57 14.87 -22.98
C GLY A 444 -2.45 13.83 -23.02
N SER A 445 -1.19 14.26 -22.83
CA SER A 445 -0.01 13.39 -22.70
C SER A 445 -0.12 12.37 -21.56
N VAL A 446 -0.63 12.74 -20.38
CA VAL A 446 -0.74 11.82 -19.22
C VAL A 446 -1.82 10.77 -19.45
N VAL A 447 -2.92 11.17 -20.10
CA VAL A 447 -4.00 10.24 -20.48
C VAL A 447 -3.48 9.23 -21.50
N ASP A 448 -2.74 9.67 -22.50
CA ASP A 448 -2.12 8.79 -23.50
C ASP A 448 -1.09 7.83 -22.88
N GLU A 449 -0.30 8.31 -21.92
CA GLU A 449 0.64 7.47 -21.20
C GLU A 449 -0.05 6.40 -20.34
N PHE A 450 -1.19 6.75 -19.74
CA PHE A 450 -1.98 5.81 -18.95
C PHE A 450 -2.68 4.76 -19.85
N GLU A 451 -3.16 5.15 -21.02
CA GLU A 451 -3.69 4.18 -21.99
C GLU A 451 -2.59 3.23 -22.49
N ARG A 452 -1.38 3.73 -22.77
CA ARG A 452 -0.22 2.87 -23.09
C ARG A 452 0.14 1.91 -21.95
N PHE A 453 0.04 2.36 -20.71
CA PHE A 453 0.23 1.48 -19.55
C PHE A 453 -0.80 0.36 -19.49
N LYS A 454 -2.07 0.63 -19.82
CA LYS A 454 -3.11 -0.40 -19.93
C LYS A 454 -2.81 -1.41 -21.06
N GLU A 455 -2.33 -0.93 -22.21
CA GLU A 455 -1.89 -1.81 -23.32
C GLU A 455 -0.76 -2.74 -22.87
N GLU A 456 0.20 -2.24 -22.07
CA GLU A 456 1.29 -3.04 -21.53
C GLU A 456 0.83 -4.12 -20.56
N LEU A 457 -0.18 -3.82 -19.76
CA LEU A 457 -0.78 -4.82 -18.86
C LEU A 457 -1.51 -5.93 -19.62
N GLU A 458 -2.04 -5.63 -20.81
CA GLU A 458 -2.62 -6.64 -21.70
C GLU A 458 -1.55 -7.57 -22.27
N GLU A 459 -0.34 -7.06 -22.52
CA GLU A 459 0.78 -7.81 -23.09
C GLU A 459 1.57 -8.62 -22.06
N ASP A 460 1.67 -8.13 -20.82
CA ASP A 460 2.50 -8.73 -19.76
C ASP A 460 1.63 -9.33 -18.64
N VAL A 461 1.45 -10.66 -18.69
CA VAL A 461 0.68 -11.41 -17.70
C VAL A 461 1.30 -11.32 -16.31
N GLU A 462 2.64 -11.38 -16.20
CA GLU A 462 3.31 -11.34 -14.90
C GLU A 462 3.17 -10.00 -14.18
N MET A 463 3.10 -8.89 -14.92
CA MET A 463 2.78 -7.58 -14.34
C MET A 463 1.31 -7.52 -13.91
N ARG A 464 0.43 -8.11 -14.71
CA ARG A 464 -1.01 -8.12 -14.47
C ARG A 464 -1.39 -8.89 -13.21
N GLU A 465 -0.78 -10.03 -12.94
CA GLU A 465 -1.00 -10.84 -11.74
C GLU A 465 -0.64 -10.10 -10.44
N LYS A 466 0.26 -9.15 -10.54
CA LYS A 466 0.73 -8.35 -9.39
C LYS A 466 -0.18 -7.19 -9.04
N ILE A 467 -1.18 -6.86 -9.83
CA ILE A 467 -2.09 -5.72 -9.62
C ILE A 467 -3.54 -6.17 -9.55
N ASN A 468 -4.42 -5.29 -9.07
CA ASN A 468 -5.86 -5.52 -9.06
C ASN A 468 -6.50 -4.92 -10.31
N ILE A 469 -7.26 -5.72 -11.03
CA ILE A 469 -7.99 -5.33 -12.23
C ILE A 469 -9.48 -5.50 -11.93
N TYR A 470 -10.27 -4.48 -12.23
CA TYR A 470 -11.70 -4.45 -11.92
C TYR A 470 -12.54 -4.58 -13.17
N LYS A 471 -13.71 -5.23 -13.08
CA LYS A 471 -14.69 -5.31 -14.16
C LYS A 471 -15.27 -3.94 -14.46
N ASP A 472 -15.45 -3.65 -15.74
CA ASP A 472 -16.17 -2.46 -16.22
C ASP A 472 -17.56 -2.87 -16.72
N GLU A 473 -18.54 -2.90 -15.78
CA GLU A 473 -19.89 -3.39 -16.04
C GLU A 473 -20.59 -2.58 -17.14
N GLU A 474 -20.37 -1.27 -17.20
CA GLU A 474 -20.97 -0.41 -18.21
C GLU A 474 -20.51 -0.78 -19.64
N LYS A 475 -19.21 -1.07 -19.79
CA LYS A 475 -18.66 -1.50 -21.08
C LYS A 475 -19.07 -2.92 -21.43
N ILE A 476 -19.14 -3.82 -20.44
CA ILE A 476 -19.60 -5.20 -20.64
C ILE A 476 -21.04 -5.21 -21.14
N LEU A 477 -21.92 -4.37 -20.57
CA LEU A 477 -23.31 -4.25 -21.01
C LEU A 477 -23.38 -3.71 -22.44
N LYS A 478 -22.65 -2.64 -22.76
CA LYS A 478 -22.59 -2.07 -24.11
C LYS A 478 -22.05 -3.05 -25.15
N LEU A 479 -21.04 -3.85 -24.80
CA LEU A 479 -20.50 -4.88 -25.69
C LEU A 479 -21.50 -6.03 -25.91
N LYS A 480 -22.27 -6.43 -24.91
CA LYS A 480 -23.34 -7.42 -25.06
C LYS A 480 -24.47 -6.94 -25.99
N GLU A 481 -24.73 -5.63 -26.02
CA GLU A 481 -25.70 -5.01 -26.92
C GLU A 481 -25.17 -4.86 -28.37
N SER A 482 -23.83 -4.75 -28.52
CA SER A 482 -23.15 -4.51 -29.80
C SER A 482 -22.54 -5.75 -30.46
N VAL A 483 -22.87 -6.97 -29.99
CA VAL A 483 -22.34 -8.21 -30.58
C VAL A 483 -22.81 -8.38 -32.01
N LEU A 484 -22.03 -7.88 -32.93
CA LEU A 484 -21.89 -8.30 -34.32
C LEU A 484 -20.65 -7.60 -34.88
N ASP A 485 -19.56 -8.29 -34.95
CA ASP A 485 -18.62 -8.32 -36.07
C ASP A 485 -17.32 -9.00 -35.60
N GLU A 486 -17.20 -10.26 -36.05
CA GLU A 486 -16.01 -11.05 -35.95
C GLU A 486 -14.95 -10.51 -36.89
N ASP A 487 -13.91 -9.88 -36.35
CA ASP A 487 -12.62 -9.77 -37.05
C ASP A 487 -11.46 -9.96 -36.05
N THR A 488 -10.69 -10.94 -36.38
CA THR A 488 -9.77 -11.75 -35.60
C THR A 488 -8.39 -11.14 -35.40
N ASP A 489 -8.27 -9.93 -34.89
CA ASP A 489 -7.01 -9.44 -34.31
C ASP A 489 -7.15 -9.24 -32.79
N VAL A 490 -7.39 -10.34 -32.09
CA VAL A 490 -7.36 -10.36 -30.63
C VAL A 490 -5.89 -10.34 -30.17
N PRO A 491 -5.45 -9.35 -29.40
CA PRO A 491 -4.14 -9.42 -28.79
C PRO A 491 -4.10 -10.65 -27.86
N PRO A 492 -3.00 -11.42 -27.87
CA PRO A 492 -2.95 -12.78 -27.28
C PRO A 492 -3.09 -12.85 -25.76
N SER A 493 -3.47 -11.77 -25.06
CA SER A 493 -3.45 -11.79 -23.61
C SER A 493 -4.40 -10.81 -22.90
N MET A 494 -5.62 -10.63 -23.39
CA MET A 494 -6.62 -9.90 -22.58
C MET A 494 -6.91 -10.63 -21.27
N PRO A 495 -7.07 -9.92 -20.13
CA PRO A 495 -7.42 -10.53 -18.87
C PRO A 495 -8.71 -11.34 -18.99
N SER A 496 -8.71 -12.58 -18.50
CA SER A 496 -9.93 -13.39 -18.43
C SER A 496 -10.90 -12.81 -17.41
N ILE A 497 -12.19 -13.10 -17.56
CA ILE A 497 -13.22 -12.67 -16.61
C ILE A 497 -12.91 -13.14 -15.18
N ASN A 498 -12.23 -14.29 -15.05
CA ASN A 498 -11.86 -14.86 -13.75
C ASN A 498 -10.69 -14.10 -13.07
N GLU A 499 -9.88 -13.39 -13.82
CA GLU A 499 -8.78 -12.55 -13.29
C GLU A 499 -9.26 -11.18 -12.83
N MET A 500 -10.47 -10.77 -13.23
CA MET A 500 -11.04 -9.48 -12.91
C MET A 500 -11.83 -9.53 -11.60
N LEU A 501 -11.56 -8.61 -10.70
CA LEU A 501 -12.28 -8.45 -9.45
C LEU A 501 -13.63 -7.76 -9.65
N ASP A 502 -14.65 -8.23 -8.95
CA ASP A 502 -15.95 -7.56 -8.87
C ASP A 502 -15.82 -6.32 -7.97
N GLU A 503 -16.27 -5.17 -8.45
CA GLU A 503 -16.18 -3.90 -7.70
C GLU A 503 -17.04 -3.91 -6.45
N LEU A 504 -18.19 -4.60 -6.49
CA LEU A 504 -19.13 -4.74 -5.38
C LEU A 504 -18.53 -5.40 -4.12
N ASN A 505 -17.57 -6.31 -4.26
CA ASN A 505 -16.97 -6.99 -3.11
C ASN A 505 -16.01 -6.12 -2.30
N LEU A 506 -15.56 -4.98 -2.85
CA LEU A 506 -14.66 -4.05 -2.17
C LEU A 506 -15.42 -2.89 -1.52
N ASP A 507 -16.49 -2.42 -2.17
CA ASP A 507 -17.37 -1.39 -1.60
C ASP A 507 -18.15 -1.92 -0.39
N ASP A 508 -18.50 -3.22 -0.36
CA ASP A 508 -19.10 -3.88 0.80
C ASP A 508 -18.14 -4.04 1.99
N ILE A 509 -16.84 -4.09 1.75
CA ILE A 509 -15.84 -4.13 2.82
C ILE A 509 -15.59 -2.71 3.36
N GLU A 510 -15.53 -1.70 2.49
CA GLU A 510 -15.42 -0.30 2.90
C GLU A 510 -16.71 0.22 3.53
N MET A 511 -17.90 -0.23 3.08
CA MET A 511 -19.20 0.11 3.70
C MET A 511 -19.45 -0.62 5.01
N LYS A 512 -18.91 -1.83 5.21
CA LYS A 512 -18.97 -2.50 6.52
C LYS A 512 -18.07 -1.82 7.56
N ASP A 513 -16.97 -1.22 7.14
CA ASP A 513 -16.14 -0.39 8.01
C ASP A 513 -16.75 1.01 8.23
N GLN A 514 -17.62 1.51 7.33
CA GLN A 514 -18.37 2.77 7.49
C GLN A 514 -19.74 2.59 8.15
N SER A 515 -20.40 1.45 7.99
CA SER A 515 -21.69 1.18 8.65
C SER A 515 -21.57 0.71 10.10
N ILE A 516 -20.35 0.57 10.61
CA ILE A 516 -20.08 0.41 12.04
C ILE A 516 -19.89 1.79 12.71
N ASP A 517 -19.84 2.87 11.92
CA ASP A 517 -19.58 4.25 12.36
C ASP A 517 -20.84 5.17 12.35
N ASP A 518 -22.08 4.65 12.10
CA ASP A 518 -23.33 5.42 12.27
C ASP A 518 -24.01 5.16 13.64
#